data_cd850fea30ec96c5090ec5a588a298df
#
_entry.id   cd850fea30ec96c5090ec5a588a298df
#
_cell.length_a   1.000
_cell.length_b   1.000
_cell.length_c   1.000
_cell.angle_alpha   90.00
_cell.angle_beta   90.00
_cell.angle_gamma   90.00
#
_symmetry.space_group_name_H-M   'P 1'
#
loop_
_entity.id
_entity.type
_entity.pdbx_description
1 polymer ?
#
loop_
_entity_poly.entity_id
_entity_poly.type
_entity_poly.pdbx_seq_one_letter_code
_entity_poly.pdbx_strand_id
1 'polypeptide(L)'
;LAETRNFLPVTRRRALAALSSFAGLALPGWAVRPALAEAAPGETESHGLSIFGELAEPADFPHFAYVNPKAPKGGTLVMEPPPPEKNSYDSLNPYILRGNPAAGVGLIYDTLMAGSLDERDALYGLVAKKVRISADKLTYTFFLRKEARFHDGSPLTAHDVAFSLDILKAEGHPMIAQSMRDLVSAKAEADDVLVVKFAPGRARDLPIIVASQPIFSKAYYTKHKFNETTLEPPLGSSSYKIGAVDPGRFIAFQRVPDYWAKDLPVNVGQANFDAIRFDYYGDRNVAFEAFKAGAFTVHEEYTSAIWATGYDFPAFRDGRVKREEIPDYNISGTQGWFMNIRRPVFSDPRVRKALGYAFDYEWTNHNLMYDSYKRTSSYFENSDLEAVGVPTPAELALLEPFRDRLPREVFEAPFQPPVSDGSGQDRNLLRKAVDLLTEAGCTRKDGLLRLPDGKPLEFEFLYNTSMFERHTQPFIKNLKLIGVNARMRIVDAAQYKSRLDDHDYDVIMERVRIAYSPGEELRIMFSSEAARTKGSQNVIGVADPVVDALIEKALVATSREELAAICRALDRVLIAGQYWIPHYYKPTHWIAHWDVFGRPERYPRFDTGIAATWWWDDAKARKINYTGR
;
A
#
# COMPACT_ATOMS: atom_id res chain seq x y z
N LEU A 1 23.45 -29.72 54.96
CA LEU A 1 22.34 -30.16 55.79
C LEU A 1 21.17 -30.40 54.87
N ALA A 2 20.98 -31.53 54.27
CA ALA A 2 20.45 -32.83 54.70
C ALA A 2 19.01 -32.73 55.22
N GLU A 3 18.08 -33.23 54.42
CA GLU A 3 17.31 -34.43 54.83
C GLU A 3 16.47 -34.98 53.69
N THR A 4 16.78 -36.19 53.34
CA THR A 4 16.09 -37.17 52.50
C THR A 4 14.85 -37.72 53.19
N ARG A 5 13.75 -37.95 52.47
CA ARG A 5 12.83 -39.08 52.79
C ARG A 5 12.33 -39.77 51.52
N ASN A 6 12.76 -41.02 51.41
CA ASN A 6 12.26 -42.08 50.56
C ASN A 6 10.82 -42.45 50.87
N PHE A 7 10.03 -42.85 49.90
CA PHE A 7 9.11 -43.98 50.04
C PHE A 7 8.98 -44.79 48.74
N LEU A 8 8.95 -46.09 48.93
CA LEU A 8 9.09 -47.23 48.03
C LEU A 8 7.79 -47.58 47.27
N PRO A 9 7.88 -48.48 46.28
CA PRO A 9 6.85 -48.75 45.29
C PRO A 9 5.86 -49.85 45.73
N VAL A 10 4.63 -49.78 45.19
CA VAL A 10 3.66 -50.90 45.33
C VAL A 10 3.42 -51.54 43.96
N THR A 11 3.61 -52.83 44.01
CA THR A 11 3.63 -53.82 42.94
C THR A 11 2.24 -54.18 42.38
N ARG A 12 2.28 -54.64 41.11
CA ARG A 12 1.23 -55.39 40.40
C ARG A 12 0.70 -56.58 41.21
N ARG A 13 -0.63 -56.84 41.14
CA ARG A 13 -1.29 -58.12 40.83
C ARG A 13 -2.69 -58.25 41.43
N ARG A 14 -3.56 -58.88 40.62
CA ARG A 14 -4.89 -59.51 40.89
C ARG A 14 -6.08 -58.58 40.78
N ALA A 15 -7.04 -58.81 39.85
CA ALA A 15 -7.77 -60.05 39.68
C ALA A 15 -8.33 -60.23 38.27
N LEU A 16 -8.19 -61.45 37.79
CA LEU A 16 -8.93 -62.04 36.67
C LEU A 16 -10.32 -62.53 37.14
N ALA A 17 -11.24 -62.54 36.17
CA ALA A 17 -12.36 -63.48 36.03
C ALA A 17 -13.76 -62.91 36.23
N ALA A 18 -14.43 -62.66 35.06
CA ALA A 18 -15.72 -63.30 34.76
C ALA A 18 -16.01 -63.20 33.25
N LEU A 19 -15.90 -64.35 32.58
CA LEU A 19 -16.38 -64.60 31.25
C LEU A 19 -17.92 -64.71 31.27
N SER A 20 -18.61 -64.03 30.35
CA SER A 20 -19.80 -64.58 29.73
C SER A 20 -20.03 -63.97 28.36
N SER A 21 -20.15 -64.85 27.41
CA SER A 21 -20.32 -64.74 25.98
C SER A 21 -21.55 -63.95 25.57
N PHE A 22 -21.40 -63.02 24.62
CA PHE A 22 -22.47 -62.75 23.64
C PHE A 22 -21.84 -62.61 22.24
N ALA A 23 -22.37 -63.46 21.37
CA ALA A 23 -21.98 -63.54 19.98
C ALA A 23 -22.52 -62.35 19.16
N GLY A 24 -21.69 -61.88 18.31
CA GLY A 24 -21.83 -61.29 16.99
C GLY A 24 -23.08 -60.55 16.54
N LEU A 25 -22.82 -59.30 16.15
CA LEU A 25 -23.36 -58.69 14.96
C LEU A 25 -22.44 -57.50 14.57
N ALA A 26 -21.64 -57.74 13.52
CA ALA A 26 -20.86 -56.69 12.89
C ALA A 26 -21.78 -55.72 12.19
N LEU A 27 -21.97 -54.53 12.75
CA LEU A 27 -22.55 -53.37 12.02
C LEU A 27 -21.39 -52.63 11.33
N PRO A 28 -21.58 -52.20 10.05
CA PRO A 28 -20.55 -51.44 9.34
C PRO A 28 -20.32 -50.12 10.07
N GLY A 29 -19.01 -49.81 10.33
CA GLY A 29 -18.59 -48.57 10.95
C GLY A 29 -19.09 -47.36 10.18
N TRP A 30 -20.08 -46.72 10.70
CA TRP A 30 -20.39 -45.34 10.34
C TRP A 30 -19.29 -44.46 10.95
N ALA A 31 -18.39 -44.01 10.09
CA ALA A 31 -17.53 -42.88 10.42
C ALA A 31 -18.44 -41.69 10.75
N VAL A 32 -18.57 -41.39 12.02
CA VAL A 32 -19.21 -40.15 12.47
C VAL A 32 -18.35 -39.01 11.96
N ARG A 33 -18.71 -38.45 10.80
CA ARG A 33 -18.22 -37.15 10.38
C ARG A 33 -18.64 -36.16 11.48
N PRO A 34 -17.73 -35.36 12.06
CA PRO A 34 -18.16 -34.27 12.90
C PRO A 34 -19.09 -33.39 12.06
N ALA A 35 -20.37 -33.34 12.44
CA ALA A 35 -21.28 -32.35 11.91
C ALA A 35 -20.65 -30.99 12.19
N LEU A 36 -20.50 -30.16 11.15
CA LEU A 36 -20.10 -28.77 11.31
C LEU A 36 -21.07 -28.17 12.34
N ALA A 37 -20.59 -27.88 13.54
CA ALA A 37 -21.41 -27.29 14.59
C ALA A 37 -22.03 -26.00 14.03
N GLU A 38 -23.33 -25.79 14.25
CA GLU A 38 -23.97 -24.51 14.00
C GLU A 38 -23.20 -23.41 14.74
N ALA A 39 -23.24 -22.17 14.20
CA ALA A 39 -22.57 -21.04 14.80
C ALA A 39 -23.04 -20.86 16.25
N ALA A 40 -22.11 -20.71 17.19
CA ALA A 40 -22.42 -20.42 18.58
C ALA A 40 -23.07 -19.02 18.71
N PRO A 41 -23.84 -18.75 19.79
CA PRO A 41 -24.40 -17.42 20.00
C PRO A 41 -23.35 -16.32 19.92
N GLY A 42 -23.55 -15.33 19.03
CA GLY A 42 -22.64 -14.21 18.80
C GLY A 42 -21.56 -14.45 17.75
N GLU A 43 -21.44 -15.65 17.19
CA GLU A 43 -20.59 -15.90 16.01
C GLU A 43 -21.29 -15.42 14.72
N THR A 44 -20.50 -14.95 13.76
CA THR A 44 -21.00 -14.53 12.43
C THR A 44 -20.34 -15.35 11.35
N GLU A 45 -21.11 -15.75 10.32
CA GLU A 45 -20.56 -16.36 9.08
C GLU A 45 -20.67 -15.35 7.95
N SER A 46 -19.61 -15.28 7.10
CA SER A 46 -19.56 -14.39 5.96
C SER A 46 -18.88 -15.06 4.75
N HIS A 47 -19.27 -14.64 3.55
CA HIS A 47 -18.65 -15.01 2.28
C HIS A 47 -17.38 -14.19 1.97
N GLY A 48 -17.06 -13.19 2.78
CA GLY A 48 -15.91 -12.32 2.65
C GLY A 48 -15.46 -11.77 4.00
N LEU A 49 -14.39 -11.01 3.98
CA LEU A 49 -13.87 -10.25 5.12
C LEU A 49 -13.82 -8.77 4.77
N SER A 50 -14.20 -7.92 5.71
CA SER A 50 -13.97 -6.48 5.63
C SER A 50 -13.38 -5.97 6.93
N ILE A 51 -12.59 -4.91 6.86
CA ILE A 51 -12.00 -4.26 8.06
C ILE A 51 -13.12 -3.81 9.02
N PHE A 52 -14.22 -3.28 8.49
CA PHE A 52 -15.35 -2.76 9.28
C PHE A 52 -16.57 -3.70 9.30
N GLY A 53 -16.52 -4.81 8.57
CA GLY A 53 -17.60 -5.81 8.54
C GLY A 53 -18.58 -5.66 7.38
N GLU A 54 -18.53 -4.58 6.62
CA GLU A 54 -19.38 -4.36 5.44
C GLU A 54 -18.69 -4.87 4.17
N LEU A 55 -19.48 -5.44 3.24
CA LEU A 55 -19.04 -5.92 1.94
C LEU A 55 -19.95 -5.29 0.88
N ALA A 56 -19.38 -4.76 -0.21
CA ALA A 56 -20.16 -4.19 -1.29
C ALA A 56 -20.84 -5.27 -2.15
N GLU A 57 -20.17 -6.41 -2.34
CA GLU A 57 -20.75 -7.50 -3.14
C GLU A 57 -21.55 -8.48 -2.26
N PRO A 58 -22.78 -8.86 -2.65
CA PRO A 58 -23.58 -9.86 -1.94
C PRO A 58 -22.99 -11.26 -2.08
N ALA A 59 -23.45 -12.22 -1.28
CA ALA A 59 -22.91 -13.58 -1.25
C ALA A 59 -23.04 -14.34 -2.58
N ASP A 60 -23.98 -13.98 -3.41
CA ASP A 60 -24.31 -14.59 -4.70
C ASP A 60 -23.95 -13.71 -5.90
N PHE A 61 -23.05 -12.72 -5.72
CA PHE A 61 -22.62 -11.89 -6.85
C PHE A 61 -22.02 -12.74 -7.98
N PRO A 62 -22.34 -12.43 -9.25
CA PRO A 62 -21.91 -13.26 -10.37
C PRO A 62 -20.46 -12.99 -10.81
N HIS A 63 -20.01 -11.78 -10.68
CA HIS A 63 -18.67 -11.30 -11.00
C HIS A 63 -18.53 -9.83 -10.54
N PHE A 64 -17.33 -9.34 -10.42
CA PHE A 64 -17.10 -7.92 -10.13
C PHE A 64 -17.60 -7.01 -11.26
N ALA A 65 -18.11 -5.84 -10.91
CA ALA A 65 -18.72 -4.91 -11.85
C ALA A 65 -17.72 -4.29 -12.87
N TYR A 66 -16.43 -4.34 -12.59
CA TYR A 66 -15.35 -3.78 -13.43
C TYR A 66 -14.80 -4.79 -14.46
N VAL A 67 -15.36 -5.99 -14.60
CA VAL A 67 -14.92 -6.98 -15.60
C VAL A 67 -15.89 -7.11 -16.75
N ASN A 68 -15.40 -7.62 -17.88
CA ASN A 68 -16.26 -8.19 -18.92
C ASN A 68 -16.29 -9.71 -18.73
N PRO A 69 -17.41 -10.32 -18.28
CA PRO A 69 -17.49 -11.77 -18.05
C PRO A 69 -17.33 -12.60 -19.33
N LYS A 70 -17.47 -11.97 -20.50
CA LYS A 70 -17.30 -12.58 -21.82
C LYS A 70 -15.97 -12.19 -22.49
N ALA A 71 -15.03 -11.63 -21.74
CA ALA A 71 -13.72 -11.26 -22.29
C ALA A 71 -13.05 -12.47 -22.96
N PRO A 72 -12.62 -12.35 -24.21
CA PRO A 72 -11.92 -13.45 -24.89
C PRO A 72 -10.60 -13.74 -24.19
N LYS A 73 -10.17 -15.00 -24.25
CA LYS A 73 -8.86 -15.42 -23.75
C LYS A 73 -7.89 -15.52 -24.92
N GLY A 74 -6.66 -14.97 -24.76
CA GLY A 74 -5.66 -15.05 -25.83
C GLY A 74 -4.61 -13.94 -25.75
N GLY A 75 -3.58 -14.05 -26.59
CA GLY A 75 -2.54 -13.05 -26.74
C GLY A 75 -1.59 -12.91 -25.57
N THR A 76 -0.67 -11.96 -25.71
CA THR A 76 0.38 -11.70 -24.69
C THR A 76 0.35 -10.24 -24.29
N LEU A 77 0.25 -10.00 -23.00
CA LEU A 77 0.52 -8.71 -22.40
C LEU A 77 2.02 -8.60 -22.10
N VAL A 78 2.71 -7.64 -22.73
CA VAL A 78 4.12 -7.37 -22.46
C VAL A 78 4.22 -5.96 -21.87
N MET A 79 4.90 -5.84 -20.73
CA MET A 79 5.06 -4.59 -20.00
C MET A 79 6.42 -4.55 -19.28
N GLU A 80 6.83 -3.39 -18.84
CA GLU A 80 7.98 -3.26 -17.95
C GLU A 80 7.58 -3.57 -16.49
N PRO A 81 8.54 -3.96 -15.61
CA PRO A 81 8.26 -4.12 -14.18
C PRO A 81 7.69 -2.83 -13.57
N PRO A 82 6.70 -2.93 -12.65
CA PRO A 82 6.19 -1.76 -11.95
C PRO A 82 7.25 -1.15 -11.01
N PRO A 83 7.16 0.13 -10.65
CA PRO A 83 8.04 0.78 -9.67
C PRO A 83 8.05 0.07 -8.31
N PRO A 84 9.17 0.11 -7.56
CA PRO A 84 10.42 0.80 -7.91
C PRO A 84 11.14 0.14 -9.07
N GLU A 85 11.81 0.95 -9.88
CA GLU A 85 12.46 0.49 -11.10
C GLU A 85 13.46 -0.63 -10.82
N LYS A 86 13.34 -1.71 -11.59
CA LYS A 86 14.24 -2.86 -11.55
C LYS A 86 14.80 -3.09 -12.95
N ASN A 87 16.09 -3.14 -13.07
CA ASN A 87 16.78 -3.44 -14.33
C ASN A 87 17.20 -4.91 -14.44
N SER A 88 17.00 -5.72 -13.40
CA SER A 88 17.23 -7.17 -13.41
C SER A 88 16.59 -7.84 -12.19
N TYR A 89 16.68 -9.17 -12.10
CA TYR A 89 16.31 -9.96 -10.93
C TYR A 89 17.24 -11.17 -10.81
N ASP A 90 17.36 -11.73 -9.61
CA ASP A 90 18.16 -12.91 -9.28
C ASP A 90 17.40 -13.92 -8.38
N SER A 91 16.12 -13.67 -8.15
CA SER A 91 15.27 -14.52 -7.32
C SER A 91 13.84 -14.62 -7.86
N LEU A 92 13.23 -15.79 -7.70
CA LEU A 92 11.79 -16.03 -7.90
C LEU A 92 11.04 -16.11 -6.56
N ASN A 93 11.67 -15.68 -5.45
CA ASN A 93 11.03 -15.61 -4.14
C ASN A 93 10.94 -14.16 -3.64
N PRO A 94 9.79 -13.48 -3.76
CA PRO A 94 9.59 -12.12 -3.28
C PRO A 94 9.28 -12.03 -1.78
N TYR A 95 9.17 -13.14 -1.09
CA TYR A 95 8.69 -13.20 0.30
C TYR A 95 9.81 -13.27 1.34
N ILE A 96 11.07 -13.18 0.91
CA ILE A 96 12.26 -13.17 1.76
C ILE A 96 13.05 -11.87 1.60
N LEU A 97 13.95 -11.58 2.55
CA LEU A 97 14.80 -10.38 2.50
C LEU A 97 15.91 -10.45 1.45
N ARG A 98 16.38 -11.66 1.12
CA ARG A 98 17.53 -11.87 0.24
C ARG A 98 17.14 -11.85 -1.23
N GLY A 99 18.05 -11.34 -2.05
CA GLY A 99 17.91 -11.29 -3.51
C GLY A 99 17.06 -10.13 -4.00
N ASN A 100 17.05 -9.99 -5.32
CA ASN A 100 16.22 -9.04 -6.06
C ASN A 100 15.11 -9.84 -6.77
N PRO A 101 13.88 -9.89 -6.24
CA PRO A 101 12.83 -10.76 -6.79
C PRO A 101 12.32 -10.26 -8.15
N ALA A 102 12.00 -11.21 -9.03
CA ALA A 102 11.33 -10.93 -10.30
C ALA A 102 9.95 -10.29 -10.08
N ALA A 103 9.56 -9.41 -11.00
CA ALA A 103 8.22 -8.84 -11.03
C ALA A 103 7.16 -9.93 -11.31
N GLY A 104 5.97 -9.77 -10.74
CA GLY A 104 4.81 -10.60 -11.06
C GLY A 104 4.77 -11.98 -10.40
N VAL A 105 5.76 -12.39 -9.59
CA VAL A 105 5.77 -13.75 -8.98
C VAL A 105 4.51 -14.02 -8.13
N GLY A 106 3.90 -12.99 -7.55
CA GLY A 106 2.62 -13.15 -6.82
C GLY A 106 1.48 -13.71 -7.67
N LEU A 107 1.53 -13.59 -9.00
CA LEU A 107 0.50 -14.09 -9.92
C LEU A 107 0.32 -15.61 -9.89
N ILE A 108 1.27 -16.36 -9.33
CA ILE A 108 1.21 -17.83 -9.33
C ILE A 108 0.54 -18.43 -8.09
N TYR A 109 0.25 -17.62 -7.06
CA TYR A 109 -0.27 -18.11 -5.79
C TYR A 109 -1.71 -17.68 -5.56
N ASP A 110 -2.54 -18.62 -5.14
CA ASP A 110 -3.84 -18.31 -4.54
C ASP A 110 -3.69 -17.86 -3.09
N THR A 111 -4.73 -17.21 -2.59
CA THR A 111 -4.88 -16.75 -1.22
C THR A 111 -6.15 -17.33 -0.61
N LEU A 112 -6.36 -17.22 0.71
CA LEU A 112 -7.64 -17.65 1.31
C LEU A 112 -8.81 -16.90 0.70
N MET A 113 -8.66 -15.59 0.51
CA MET A 113 -9.68 -14.71 -0.05
C MET A 113 -9.04 -13.72 -1.01
N ALA A 114 -9.75 -13.35 -2.08
CA ALA A 114 -9.30 -12.44 -3.13
C ALA A 114 -9.81 -11.01 -2.89
N GLY A 115 -8.96 -10.02 -3.16
CA GLY A 115 -9.32 -8.60 -3.12
C GLY A 115 -10.19 -8.17 -4.30
N SER A 116 -11.00 -7.14 -4.09
CA SER A 116 -11.65 -6.38 -5.15
C SER A 116 -10.79 -5.19 -5.55
N LEU A 117 -10.75 -4.85 -6.84
CA LEU A 117 -10.09 -3.63 -7.31
C LEU A 117 -10.96 -2.38 -7.09
N ASP A 118 -12.20 -2.54 -6.63
CA ASP A 118 -13.11 -1.45 -6.24
C ASP A 118 -13.18 -1.22 -4.73
N GLU A 119 -12.66 -2.15 -3.91
CA GLU A 119 -12.68 -2.07 -2.45
C GLU A 119 -11.30 -2.39 -1.87
N ARG A 120 -10.75 -1.46 -1.09
CA ARG A 120 -9.44 -1.66 -0.45
C ARG A 120 -9.52 -2.43 0.88
N ASP A 121 -10.67 -2.39 1.51
CA ASP A 121 -10.89 -2.88 2.88
C ASP A 121 -11.61 -4.24 2.92
N ALA A 122 -11.84 -4.87 1.77
CA ALA A 122 -12.62 -6.09 1.66
C ALA A 122 -11.93 -7.18 0.83
N LEU A 123 -12.19 -8.43 1.21
CA LEU A 123 -11.78 -9.64 0.50
C LEU A 123 -12.99 -10.57 0.34
N TYR A 124 -13.04 -11.30 -0.75
CA TYR A 124 -14.10 -12.24 -1.11
C TYR A 124 -13.57 -13.67 -1.23
N GLY A 125 -14.43 -14.66 -0.98
CA GLY A 125 -14.01 -16.05 -0.90
C GLY A 125 -13.35 -16.58 -2.17
N LEU A 126 -12.10 -17.06 -2.05
CA LEU A 126 -11.36 -17.77 -3.10
C LEU A 126 -11.07 -19.20 -2.63
N VAL A 127 -9.93 -19.51 -2.03
CA VAL A 127 -9.67 -20.85 -1.47
C VAL A 127 -10.62 -21.14 -0.31
N ALA A 128 -10.86 -20.17 0.57
CA ALA A 128 -11.94 -20.24 1.54
C ALA A 128 -13.27 -19.80 0.90
N LYS A 129 -14.31 -20.63 1.00
CA LYS A 129 -15.66 -20.30 0.52
C LYS A 129 -16.45 -19.43 1.49
N LYS A 130 -16.10 -19.49 2.79
CA LYS A 130 -16.68 -18.68 3.87
C LYS A 130 -15.75 -18.67 5.07
N VAL A 131 -15.99 -17.70 5.95
CA VAL A 131 -15.33 -17.56 7.24
C VAL A 131 -16.35 -17.44 8.34
N ARG A 132 -16.08 -18.06 9.50
CA ARG A 132 -16.82 -17.87 10.74
C ARG A 132 -15.93 -17.09 11.70
N ILE A 133 -16.50 -16.06 12.32
CA ILE A 133 -15.82 -15.13 13.20
C ILE A 133 -16.43 -15.24 14.59
N SER A 134 -15.62 -15.47 15.62
CA SER A 134 -16.05 -15.52 17.01
C SER A 134 -16.58 -14.16 17.50
N ALA A 135 -17.42 -14.17 18.54
CA ALA A 135 -18.02 -12.95 19.09
C ALA A 135 -16.99 -11.92 19.56
N ASP A 136 -15.83 -12.35 20.06
CA ASP A 136 -14.70 -11.49 20.45
C ASP A 136 -13.82 -11.05 19.29
N LYS A 137 -14.10 -11.53 18.07
CA LYS A 137 -13.34 -11.27 16.84
C LYS A 137 -11.84 -11.68 16.93
N LEU A 138 -11.51 -12.65 17.80
CA LEU A 138 -10.14 -13.15 17.95
C LEU A 138 -9.92 -14.53 17.34
N THR A 139 -10.99 -15.26 16.98
CA THR A 139 -10.91 -16.57 16.32
C THR A 139 -11.66 -16.52 14.99
N TYR A 140 -10.97 -16.92 13.93
CA TYR A 140 -11.51 -16.98 12.56
C TYR A 140 -11.39 -18.42 12.06
N THR A 141 -12.53 -19.03 11.71
CA THR A 141 -12.57 -20.38 11.11
C THR A 141 -12.88 -20.27 9.63
N PHE A 142 -11.91 -20.60 8.79
CA PHE A 142 -12.04 -20.61 7.33
C PHE A 142 -12.44 -21.99 6.86
N PHE A 143 -13.47 -22.06 6.01
CA PHE A 143 -13.96 -23.29 5.37
C PHE A 143 -13.50 -23.32 3.92
N LEU A 144 -12.57 -24.19 3.60
CA LEU A 144 -11.91 -24.25 2.30
C LEU A 144 -12.75 -25.01 1.27
N ARG A 145 -12.49 -24.71 0.01
CA ARG A 145 -13.04 -25.45 -1.15
C ARG A 145 -12.21 -26.71 -1.36
N LYS A 146 -12.85 -27.85 -1.53
CA LYS A 146 -12.20 -29.16 -1.72
C LYS A 146 -11.62 -29.34 -3.12
N GLU A 147 -12.09 -28.53 -4.07
CA GLU A 147 -11.61 -28.47 -5.44
C GLU A 147 -10.30 -27.68 -5.62
N ALA A 148 -9.87 -26.94 -4.59
CA ALA A 148 -8.61 -26.19 -4.62
C ALA A 148 -7.40 -27.12 -4.80
N ARG A 149 -6.52 -26.74 -5.74
CA ARG A 149 -5.34 -27.56 -6.08
C ARG A 149 -4.18 -26.73 -6.58
N PHE A 150 -2.99 -27.26 -6.42
CA PHE A 150 -1.77 -26.72 -7.01
C PHE A 150 -1.66 -27.06 -8.50
N HIS A 151 -0.68 -26.44 -9.19
CA HIS A 151 -0.47 -26.62 -10.64
C HIS A 151 -0.06 -28.07 -11.04
N ASP A 152 0.45 -28.84 -10.11
CA ASP A 152 0.77 -30.27 -10.31
C ASP A 152 -0.46 -31.19 -10.09
N GLY A 153 -1.62 -30.62 -9.77
CA GLY A 153 -2.86 -31.34 -9.49
C GLY A 153 -3.00 -31.82 -8.05
N SER A 154 -1.99 -31.65 -7.20
CA SER A 154 -2.09 -32.00 -5.77
C SER A 154 -3.11 -31.10 -5.05
N PRO A 155 -3.87 -31.65 -4.07
CA PRO A 155 -4.87 -30.85 -3.35
C PRO A 155 -4.20 -29.72 -2.54
N LEU A 156 -4.84 -28.55 -2.52
CA LEU A 156 -4.50 -27.44 -1.64
C LEU A 156 -5.39 -27.53 -0.40
N THR A 157 -4.80 -27.65 0.77
CA THR A 157 -5.51 -27.95 2.02
C THR A 157 -5.25 -26.90 3.10
N ALA A 158 -6.00 -26.98 4.21
CA ALA A 158 -5.77 -26.14 5.39
C ALA A 158 -4.36 -26.36 6.01
N HIS A 159 -3.75 -27.52 5.78
CA HIS A 159 -2.38 -27.78 6.21
C HIS A 159 -1.35 -26.95 5.43
N ASP A 160 -1.59 -26.69 4.15
CA ASP A 160 -0.74 -25.80 3.32
C ASP A 160 -0.89 -24.35 3.76
N VAL A 161 -2.13 -23.93 4.07
CA VAL A 161 -2.38 -22.56 4.57
C VAL A 161 -1.71 -22.33 5.92
N ALA A 162 -1.89 -23.25 6.88
CA ALA A 162 -1.24 -23.16 8.19
C ALA A 162 0.29 -23.10 8.06
N PHE A 163 0.87 -23.98 7.23
CA PHE A 163 2.29 -23.96 6.91
C PHE A 163 2.73 -22.63 6.31
N SER A 164 1.97 -22.05 5.38
CA SER A 164 2.30 -20.79 4.72
C SER A 164 2.37 -19.63 5.70
N LEU A 165 1.41 -19.53 6.60
CA LEU A 165 1.38 -18.47 7.62
C LEU A 165 2.53 -18.65 8.63
N ASP A 166 2.82 -19.87 9.04
CA ASP A 166 3.92 -20.16 9.96
C ASP A 166 5.29 -19.85 9.33
N ILE A 167 5.54 -20.27 8.08
CA ILE A 167 6.84 -20.04 7.43
C ILE A 167 7.06 -18.56 7.07
N LEU A 168 6.00 -17.83 6.65
CA LEU A 168 6.07 -16.40 6.42
C LEU A 168 6.39 -15.62 7.69
N LYS A 169 5.84 -16.04 8.82
CA LYS A 169 6.11 -15.43 10.12
C LYS A 169 7.50 -15.75 10.64
N ALA A 170 8.01 -16.97 10.41
CA ALA A 170 9.30 -17.44 10.93
C ALA A 170 10.49 -17.08 10.03
N GLU A 171 10.34 -17.19 8.71
CA GLU A 171 11.43 -17.10 7.73
C GLU A 171 11.18 -16.07 6.64
N GLY A 172 9.99 -15.45 6.60
CA GLY A 172 9.60 -14.45 5.62
C GLY A 172 10.32 -13.11 5.81
N HIS A 173 10.07 -12.21 4.85
CA HIS A 173 10.58 -10.84 4.92
C HIS A 173 10.17 -10.18 6.25
N PRO A 174 11.06 -9.47 6.96
CA PRO A 174 10.77 -8.87 8.27
C PRO A 174 9.50 -8.01 8.30
N MET A 175 9.18 -7.30 7.23
CA MET A 175 7.93 -6.53 7.14
C MET A 175 6.68 -7.43 7.15
N ILE A 176 6.73 -8.59 6.49
CA ILE A 176 5.62 -9.56 6.51
C ILE A 176 5.49 -10.17 7.90
N ALA A 177 6.61 -10.62 8.49
CA ALA A 177 6.62 -11.15 9.85
C ALA A 177 6.07 -10.14 10.87
N GLN A 178 6.47 -8.87 10.76
CA GLN A 178 6.01 -7.78 11.62
C GLN A 178 4.51 -7.50 11.45
N SER A 179 4.00 -7.50 10.22
CA SER A 179 2.55 -7.28 9.98
C SER A 179 1.67 -8.39 10.58
N MET A 180 2.24 -9.58 10.78
CA MET A 180 1.58 -10.74 11.38
C MET A 180 2.01 -11.01 12.83
N ARG A 181 2.64 -10.06 13.53
CA ARG A 181 3.16 -10.27 14.91
C ARG A 181 2.09 -10.78 15.87
N ASP A 182 0.87 -10.27 15.77
CA ASP A 182 -0.27 -10.59 16.64
C ASP A 182 -1.10 -11.80 16.15
N LEU A 183 -0.65 -12.50 15.11
CA LEU A 183 -1.13 -13.83 14.75
C LEU A 183 -0.63 -14.84 15.78
N VAL A 184 -1.52 -15.37 16.60
CA VAL A 184 -1.17 -16.33 17.68
C VAL A 184 -0.96 -17.73 17.10
N SER A 185 -1.89 -18.18 16.25
CA SER A 185 -1.77 -19.50 15.63
C SER A 185 -2.66 -19.62 14.38
N ALA A 186 -2.23 -20.48 13.45
CA ALA A 186 -3.03 -21.00 12.36
C ALA A 186 -2.97 -22.52 12.38
N LYS A 187 -4.11 -23.22 12.53
CA LYS A 187 -4.17 -24.68 12.68
C LYS A 187 -5.20 -25.29 11.76
N ALA A 188 -4.79 -26.30 11.01
CA ALA A 188 -5.72 -27.15 10.27
C ALA A 188 -6.39 -28.11 11.25
N GLU A 189 -7.71 -28.03 11.38
CA GLU A 189 -8.52 -28.98 12.15
C GLU A 189 -9.02 -30.15 11.27
N ALA A 190 -9.11 -29.89 9.96
CA ALA A 190 -9.35 -30.86 8.91
C ALA A 190 -8.71 -30.35 7.60
N ASP A 191 -8.68 -31.17 6.55
CA ASP A 191 -8.13 -30.77 5.25
C ASP A 191 -8.82 -29.51 4.69
N ASP A 192 -10.10 -29.29 5.01
CA ASP A 192 -10.90 -28.18 4.55
C ASP A 192 -11.34 -27.19 5.67
N VAL A 193 -10.71 -27.25 6.85
CA VAL A 193 -11.02 -26.37 7.99
C VAL A 193 -9.74 -25.81 8.61
N LEU A 194 -9.57 -24.50 8.52
CA LEU A 194 -8.46 -23.76 9.15
C LEU A 194 -9.00 -22.87 10.27
N VAL A 195 -8.39 -22.96 11.44
CA VAL A 195 -8.67 -22.06 12.57
C VAL A 195 -7.48 -21.14 12.80
N VAL A 196 -7.73 -19.84 12.71
CA VAL A 196 -6.77 -18.76 12.94
C VAL A 196 -7.12 -18.02 14.21
N LYS A 197 -6.13 -17.80 15.09
CA LYS A 197 -6.30 -17.05 16.34
C LYS A 197 -5.39 -15.84 16.40
N PHE A 198 -5.93 -14.74 16.87
CA PHE A 198 -5.24 -13.47 17.04
C PHE A 198 -5.11 -13.07 18.51
N ALA A 199 -4.10 -12.25 18.81
CA ALA A 199 -3.92 -11.67 20.15
C ALA A 199 -4.97 -10.56 20.40
N PRO A 200 -5.41 -10.37 21.65
CA PRO A 200 -6.18 -9.19 22.04
C PRO A 200 -5.40 -7.90 21.73
N GLY A 201 -6.11 -6.87 21.25
CA GLY A 201 -5.49 -5.59 20.87
C GLY A 201 -4.70 -5.60 19.55
N ARG A 202 -4.87 -6.62 18.73
CA ARG A 202 -4.29 -6.72 17.39
C ARG A 202 -4.68 -5.53 16.51
N ALA A 203 -3.88 -5.27 15.50
CA ALA A 203 -4.23 -4.34 14.44
C ALA A 203 -5.55 -4.74 13.75
N ARG A 204 -6.38 -3.75 13.41
CA ARG A 204 -7.73 -3.94 12.86
C ARG A 204 -7.72 -4.71 11.53
N ASP A 205 -6.74 -4.45 10.67
CA ASP A 205 -6.57 -5.03 9.33
C ASP A 205 -5.89 -6.41 9.33
N LEU A 206 -5.38 -6.89 10.46
CA LEU A 206 -4.64 -8.16 10.54
C LEU A 206 -5.40 -9.37 9.95
N PRO A 207 -6.73 -9.55 10.11
CA PRO A 207 -7.44 -10.65 9.48
C PRO A 207 -7.40 -10.59 7.95
N ILE A 208 -7.48 -9.39 7.36
CA ILE A 208 -7.35 -9.17 5.92
C ILE A 208 -5.93 -9.47 5.46
N ILE A 209 -4.92 -8.98 6.19
CA ILE A 209 -3.52 -9.28 5.91
C ILE A 209 -3.28 -10.79 5.88
N VAL A 210 -3.78 -11.53 6.87
CA VAL A 210 -3.62 -12.99 6.94
C VAL A 210 -4.36 -13.69 5.81
N ALA A 211 -5.60 -13.30 5.51
CA ALA A 211 -6.41 -13.92 4.47
C ALA A 211 -5.91 -13.65 3.05
N SER A 212 -5.09 -12.62 2.85
CA SER A 212 -4.46 -12.25 1.57
C SER A 212 -3.03 -12.79 1.40
N GLN A 213 -2.48 -13.53 2.37
CA GLN A 213 -1.15 -14.13 2.21
C GLN A 213 -1.17 -15.26 1.15
N PRO A 214 -0.08 -15.42 0.38
CA PRO A 214 0.06 -16.50 -0.59
C PRO A 214 0.05 -17.86 0.11
N ILE A 215 -0.55 -18.85 -0.55
CA ILE A 215 -0.58 -20.23 -0.06
C ILE A 215 0.51 -21.03 -0.77
N PHE A 216 1.44 -21.56 0.01
CA PHE A 216 2.55 -22.39 -0.44
C PHE A 216 2.28 -23.86 -0.23
N SER A 217 2.74 -24.73 -1.14
CA SER A 217 2.69 -26.16 -0.95
C SER A 217 3.67 -26.60 0.15
N LYS A 218 3.15 -27.13 1.25
CA LYS A 218 3.95 -27.73 2.32
C LYS A 218 4.83 -28.87 1.79
N ALA A 219 4.29 -29.69 0.89
CA ALA A 219 5.02 -30.81 0.30
C ALA A 219 6.19 -30.34 -0.57
N TYR A 220 6.05 -29.22 -1.29
CA TYR A 220 7.12 -28.60 -2.07
C TYR A 220 8.21 -28.08 -1.16
N TYR A 221 7.89 -27.25 -0.17
CA TYR A 221 8.87 -26.62 0.73
C TYR A 221 9.44 -27.55 1.81
N THR A 222 8.94 -28.78 1.94
CA THR A 222 9.63 -29.85 2.68
C THR A 222 10.91 -30.30 1.96
N LYS A 223 10.98 -30.11 0.63
CA LYS A 223 12.12 -30.51 -0.22
C LYS A 223 12.98 -29.32 -0.66
N HIS A 224 12.44 -28.09 -0.59
CA HIS A 224 13.10 -26.86 -1.02
C HIS A 224 13.15 -25.87 0.14
N LYS A 225 14.25 -25.15 0.27
CA LYS A 225 14.39 -24.18 1.35
C LYS A 225 13.66 -22.88 1.01
N PHE A 226 12.84 -22.40 1.92
CA PHE A 226 12.04 -21.20 1.73
C PHE A 226 12.89 -19.92 1.76
N ASN A 227 13.87 -19.83 2.65
CA ASN A 227 14.67 -18.62 2.93
C ASN A 227 15.90 -18.45 2.03
N GLU A 228 15.98 -19.18 0.91
CA GLU A 228 17.04 -19.05 -0.08
C GLU A 228 16.53 -18.44 -1.38
N THR A 229 17.40 -17.66 -2.05
CA THR A 229 17.14 -17.20 -3.41
C THR A 229 17.15 -18.37 -4.37
N THR A 230 16.21 -18.38 -5.32
CA THR A 230 16.13 -19.42 -6.35
C THR A 230 15.68 -18.83 -7.68
N LEU A 231 16.15 -19.42 -8.75
CA LEU A 231 15.62 -19.22 -10.12
C LEU A 231 14.84 -20.45 -10.61
N GLU A 232 14.69 -21.46 -9.77
CA GLU A 232 13.78 -22.58 -10.02
C GLU A 232 12.36 -22.13 -9.78
N PRO A 233 11.44 -22.31 -10.76
CA PRO A 233 10.04 -21.94 -10.62
C PRO A 233 9.36 -22.67 -9.46
N PRO A 234 8.86 -21.97 -8.44
CA PRO A 234 8.14 -22.60 -7.34
C PRO A 234 6.76 -23.11 -7.78
N LEU A 235 6.24 -24.11 -7.05
CA LEU A 235 4.91 -24.65 -7.27
C LEU A 235 3.84 -23.66 -6.81
N GLY A 236 3.02 -23.21 -7.75
CA GLY A 236 1.90 -22.30 -7.51
C GLY A 236 0.54 -23.00 -7.62
N SER A 237 -0.53 -22.22 -7.48
CA SER A 237 -1.93 -22.71 -7.50
C SER A 237 -2.88 -21.82 -8.30
N SER A 238 -2.46 -20.59 -8.68
CA SER A 238 -3.33 -19.58 -9.26
C SER A 238 -3.50 -19.69 -10.77
N SER A 239 -4.19 -18.70 -11.37
CA SER A 239 -4.53 -18.65 -12.80
C SER A 239 -3.32 -18.53 -13.74
N TYR A 240 -2.14 -18.19 -13.23
CA TYR A 240 -0.87 -18.15 -13.97
C TYR A 240 0.19 -19.01 -13.28
N LYS A 241 1.10 -19.55 -14.08
CA LYS A 241 2.32 -20.23 -13.63
C LYS A 241 3.55 -19.61 -14.31
N ILE A 242 4.72 -19.73 -13.71
CA ILE A 242 5.96 -19.27 -14.33
C ILE A 242 6.20 -20.08 -15.61
N GLY A 243 6.45 -19.36 -16.70
CA GLY A 243 6.83 -19.90 -18.00
C GLY A 243 8.31 -19.69 -18.27
N ALA A 244 8.65 -18.98 -19.35
CA ALA A 244 10.03 -18.68 -19.72
C ALA A 244 10.65 -17.65 -18.79
N VAL A 245 11.90 -17.89 -18.40
CA VAL A 245 12.71 -17.06 -17.49
C VAL A 245 14.06 -16.78 -18.15
N ASP A 246 14.43 -15.51 -18.24
CA ASP A 246 15.76 -15.05 -18.69
C ASP A 246 16.19 -13.91 -17.75
N PRO A 247 16.94 -14.22 -16.66
CA PRO A 247 17.33 -13.24 -15.65
C PRO A 247 18.08 -12.05 -16.28
N GLY A 248 17.67 -10.83 -15.87
CA GLY A 248 18.21 -9.59 -16.44
C GLY A 248 17.59 -9.17 -17.78
N ARG A 249 16.70 -9.98 -18.37
CA ARG A 249 16.01 -9.65 -19.62
C ARG A 249 14.49 -9.71 -19.50
N PHE A 250 13.92 -10.84 -19.07
CA PHE A 250 12.48 -10.97 -18.92
C PHE A 250 12.06 -12.13 -18.00
N ILE A 251 10.82 -12.06 -17.54
CA ILE A 251 10.07 -13.20 -16.98
C ILE A 251 8.70 -13.24 -17.63
N ALA A 252 8.22 -14.45 -17.95
CA ALA A 252 6.89 -14.66 -18.51
C ALA A 252 6.07 -15.62 -17.66
N PHE A 253 4.79 -15.31 -17.51
CA PHE A 253 3.79 -16.11 -16.82
C PHE A 253 2.80 -16.64 -17.84
N GLN A 254 2.53 -17.95 -17.80
CA GLN A 254 1.59 -18.62 -18.70
C GLN A 254 0.27 -18.87 -17.98
N ARG A 255 -0.84 -18.58 -18.64
CA ARG A 255 -2.18 -18.88 -18.11
C ARG A 255 -2.37 -20.39 -17.97
N VAL A 256 -3.05 -20.79 -16.90
CA VAL A 256 -3.46 -22.18 -16.61
C VAL A 256 -4.90 -22.35 -17.11
N PRO A 257 -5.13 -23.03 -18.26
CA PRO A 257 -6.46 -23.08 -18.88
C PRO A 257 -7.51 -23.82 -18.05
N ASP A 258 -7.07 -24.79 -17.26
CA ASP A 258 -7.86 -25.62 -16.36
C ASP A 258 -7.76 -25.18 -14.88
N TYR A 259 -7.44 -23.92 -14.65
CA TYR A 259 -7.41 -23.34 -13.31
C TYR A 259 -8.69 -23.65 -12.55
N TRP A 260 -8.54 -24.22 -11.36
CA TRP A 260 -9.66 -24.78 -10.58
C TRP A 260 -10.72 -23.72 -10.20
N ALA A 261 -10.31 -22.48 -10.01
CA ALA A 261 -11.17 -21.38 -9.55
C ALA A 261 -11.62 -20.44 -10.68
N LYS A 262 -11.41 -20.77 -11.96
CA LYS A 262 -11.68 -19.87 -13.10
C LYS A 262 -13.14 -19.39 -13.20
N ASP A 263 -14.08 -20.19 -12.72
CA ASP A 263 -15.53 -19.91 -12.79
C ASP A 263 -16.07 -19.31 -11.46
N LEU A 264 -15.21 -19.07 -10.46
CA LEU A 264 -15.63 -18.38 -9.25
C LEU A 264 -15.89 -16.89 -9.51
N PRO A 265 -16.88 -16.27 -8.86
CA PRO A 265 -17.23 -14.86 -9.06
C PRO A 265 -16.04 -13.91 -9.03
N VAL A 266 -15.08 -14.15 -8.15
CA VAL A 266 -13.86 -13.34 -8.00
C VAL A 266 -12.89 -13.45 -9.18
N ASN A 267 -13.06 -14.44 -10.07
CA ASN A 267 -12.15 -14.70 -11.20
C ASN A 267 -12.83 -14.59 -12.57
N VAL A 268 -14.16 -14.56 -12.63
CA VAL A 268 -14.89 -14.38 -13.89
C VAL A 268 -14.48 -13.08 -14.57
N GLY A 269 -14.15 -13.14 -15.87
CA GLY A 269 -13.72 -11.99 -16.66
C GLY A 269 -12.27 -11.53 -16.40
N GLN A 270 -11.50 -12.26 -15.60
CA GLN A 270 -10.08 -12.00 -15.32
C GLN A 270 -9.17 -13.06 -15.97
N ALA A 271 -7.83 -12.88 -15.84
CA ALA A 271 -6.83 -13.75 -16.46
C ALA A 271 -7.08 -13.98 -17.97
N ASN A 272 -7.21 -12.91 -18.73
CA ASN A 272 -7.61 -12.95 -20.13
C ASN A 272 -6.45 -13.22 -21.09
N PHE A 273 -5.21 -12.89 -20.72
CA PHE A 273 -4.03 -13.10 -21.56
C PHE A 273 -3.52 -14.54 -21.43
N ASP A 274 -3.07 -15.15 -22.55
CA ASP A 274 -2.38 -16.46 -22.52
C ASP A 274 -1.02 -16.35 -21.83
N ALA A 275 -0.37 -15.17 -21.96
CA ALA A 275 0.85 -14.88 -21.25
C ALA A 275 0.90 -13.42 -20.77
N ILE A 276 1.51 -13.22 -19.58
CA ILE A 276 1.93 -11.91 -19.09
C ILE A 276 3.46 -11.95 -19.01
N ARG A 277 4.12 -10.97 -19.61
CA ARG A 277 5.58 -10.89 -19.65
C ARG A 277 6.06 -9.54 -19.17
N PHE A 278 7.06 -9.55 -18.29
CA PHE A 278 7.79 -8.36 -17.85
C PHE A 278 9.15 -8.33 -18.48
N ASP A 279 9.43 -7.30 -19.29
CA ASP A 279 10.73 -7.05 -19.94
C ASP A 279 11.51 -6.02 -19.13
N TYR A 280 12.77 -6.33 -18.82
CA TYR A 280 13.66 -5.49 -18.02
C TYR A 280 14.55 -4.64 -18.91
N TYR A 281 14.71 -3.38 -18.56
CA TYR A 281 15.52 -2.40 -19.28
C TYR A 281 16.52 -1.73 -18.34
N GLY A 282 17.64 -1.25 -18.89
CA GLY A 282 18.70 -0.60 -18.11
C GLY A 282 18.26 0.71 -17.46
N ASP A 283 17.40 1.45 -18.15
CA ASP A 283 16.77 2.68 -17.65
C ASP A 283 15.47 2.98 -18.39
N ARG A 284 14.70 3.95 -17.89
CA ARG A 284 13.38 4.31 -18.44
C ARG A 284 13.42 4.90 -19.86
N ASN A 285 14.48 5.60 -20.23
CA ASN A 285 14.58 6.16 -21.59
C ASN A 285 14.75 5.03 -22.59
N VAL A 286 15.60 4.02 -22.26
CA VAL A 286 15.76 2.80 -23.07
C VAL A 286 14.43 2.04 -23.16
N ALA A 287 13.68 1.91 -22.04
CA ALA A 287 12.36 1.30 -22.05
C ALA A 287 11.39 2.06 -22.96
N PHE A 288 11.37 3.39 -22.89
CA PHE A 288 10.49 4.21 -23.74
C PHE A 288 10.83 4.05 -25.23
N GLU A 289 12.13 4.00 -25.62
CA GLU A 289 12.53 3.73 -27.00
C GLU A 289 12.11 2.32 -27.46
N ALA A 290 12.22 1.31 -26.59
CA ALA A 290 11.74 -0.04 -26.85
C ALA A 290 10.20 -0.09 -27.03
N PHE A 291 9.45 0.65 -26.22
CA PHE A 291 8.00 0.81 -26.38
C PHE A 291 7.62 1.41 -27.73
N LYS A 292 8.32 2.49 -28.15
CA LYS A 292 8.10 3.13 -29.46
C LYS A 292 8.37 2.17 -30.63
N ALA A 293 9.31 1.26 -30.45
CA ALA A 293 9.65 0.22 -31.42
C ALA A 293 8.68 -0.99 -31.40
N GLY A 294 7.72 -1.03 -30.47
CA GLY A 294 6.77 -2.13 -30.33
C GLY A 294 7.33 -3.37 -29.62
N ALA A 295 8.42 -3.24 -28.88
CA ALA A 295 8.99 -4.36 -28.13
C ALA A 295 8.10 -4.82 -26.99
N PHE A 296 7.30 -3.93 -26.42
CA PHE A 296 6.27 -4.24 -25.44
C PHE A 296 5.00 -3.40 -25.66
N THR A 297 3.90 -3.81 -25.05
CA THR A 297 2.55 -3.39 -25.46
C THR A 297 1.94 -2.29 -24.62
N VAL A 298 2.37 -2.15 -23.35
CA VAL A 298 1.85 -1.16 -22.39
C VAL A 298 3.01 -0.51 -21.66
N HIS A 299 2.99 0.81 -21.60
CA HIS A 299 3.95 1.65 -20.89
C HIS A 299 3.21 2.58 -19.93
N GLU A 300 3.54 2.55 -18.65
CA GLU A 300 3.09 3.53 -17.67
C GLU A 300 4.16 4.61 -17.50
N GLU A 301 3.81 5.86 -17.85
CA GLU A 301 4.73 6.99 -17.78
C GLU A 301 4.65 7.70 -16.42
N TYR A 302 5.80 8.03 -15.86
CA TYR A 302 5.93 8.75 -14.58
C TYR A 302 6.63 10.11 -14.73
N THR A 303 7.15 10.41 -15.92
CA THR A 303 7.91 11.64 -16.20
C THR A 303 7.05 12.62 -16.99
N SER A 304 6.67 13.72 -16.37
CA SER A 304 5.81 14.74 -17.01
C SER A 304 6.38 15.27 -18.32
N ALA A 305 7.71 15.47 -18.41
CA ALA A 305 8.34 15.92 -19.65
C ALA A 305 8.16 14.92 -20.80
N ILE A 306 8.35 13.62 -20.55
CA ILE A 306 8.13 12.57 -21.56
C ILE A 306 6.65 12.49 -21.92
N TRP A 307 5.75 12.53 -20.93
CA TRP A 307 4.31 12.52 -21.17
C TRP A 307 3.87 13.68 -22.04
N ALA A 308 4.39 14.88 -21.79
CA ALA A 308 4.04 16.09 -22.53
C ALA A 308 4.65 16.16 -23.92
N THR A 309 5.92 15.74 -24.10
CA THR A 309 6.69 16.04 -25.31
C THR A 309 7.24 14.82 -26.04
N GLY A 310 7.29 13.63 -25.40
CA GLY A 310 7.92 12.44 -25.96
C GLY A 310 7.06 11.66 -26.96
N TYR A 311 5.76 11.91 -27.00
CA TYR A 311 4.82 11.15 -27.83
C TYR A 311 4.64 11.77 -29.24
N ASP A 312 5.73 12.11 -29.88
CA ASP A 312 5.77 12.57 -31.28
C ASP A 312 6.58 11.59 -32.15
N PHE A 313 6.09 10.36 -32.30
CA PHE A 313 6.71 9.32 -33.13
C PHE A 313 5.67 8.69 -34.08
N PRO A 314 6.10 8.01 -35.18
CA PRO A 314 5.21 7.55 -36.24
C PRO A 314 4.00 6.72 -35.74
N ALA A 315 4.23 5.73 -34.87
CA ALA A 315 3.14 4.86 -34.40
C ALA A 315 2.10 5.59 -33.53
N PHE A 316 2.48 6.68 -32.87
CA PHE A 316 1.53 7.52 -32.15
C PHE A 316 0.75 8.44 -33.12
N ARG A 317 1.46 9.09 -34.08
CA ARG A 317 0.83 9.98 -35.07
C ARG A 317 -0.19 9.26 -35.96
N ASP A 318 0.07 8.03 -36.35
CA ASP A 318 -0.83 7.22 -37.19
C ASP A 318 -1.89 6.46 -36.39
N GLY A 319 -1.89 6.59 -35.06
CA GLY A 319 -2.93 6.05 -34.17
C GLY A 319 -2.78 4.58 -33.79
N ARG A 320 -1.64 3.94 -34.11
CA ARG A 320 -1.32 2.57 -33.65
C ARG A 320 -1.00 2.52 -32.16
N VAL A 321 -0.46 3.60 -31.60
CA VAL A 321 -0.28 3.79 -30.16
C VAL A 321 -1.33 4.77 -29.64
N LYS A 322 -1.94 4.45 -28.52
CA LYS A 322 -2.91 5.30 -27.79
C LYS A 322 -2.28 5.78 -26.49
N ARG A 323 -2.72 6.93 -26.02
CA ARG A 323 -2.35 7.53 -24.74
C ARG A 323 -3.60 7.89 -23.97
N GLU A 324 -3.65 7.50 -22.71
CA GLU A 324 -4.81 7.67 -21.85
C GLU A 324 -4.40 8.11 -20.45
N GLU A 325 -5.25 8.88 -19.81
CA GLU A 325 -5.15 9.25 -18.40
C GLU A 325 -6.27 8.54 -17.64
N ILE A 326 -5.92 7.51 -16.90
CA ILE A 326 -6.85 6.74 -16.08
C ILE A 326 -6.88 7.35 -14.68
N PRO A 327 -8.05 7.75 -14.13
CA PRO A 327 -8.14 8.31 -12.79
C PRO A 327 -7.54 7.39 -11.73
N ASP A 328 -6.74 7.97 -10.83
CA ASP A 328 -6.21 7.27 -9.65
C ASP A 328 -6.97 7.74 -8.40
N TYR A 329 -7.71 6.83 -7.77
CA TYR A 329 -8.48 7.08 -6.55
C TYR A 329 -7.77 6.57 -5.29
N ASN A 330 -6.53 6.12 -5.42
CA ASN A 330 -5.72 5.79 -4.25
C ASN A 330 -5.36 7.06 -3.48
N ILE A 331 -5.21 6.94 -2.17
CA ILE A 331 -4.68 8.01 -1.35
C ILE A 331 -3.30 8.38 -1.87
N SER A 332 -3.13 9.62 -2.29
CA SER A 332 -1.84 10.08 -2.83
C SER A 332 -0.81 10.28 -1.72
N GLY A 333 -1.29 10.43 -0.49
CA GLY A 333 -0.49 10.91 0.62
C GLY A 333 -0.04 12.35 0.41
N THR A 334 0.95 12.77 1.17
CA THR A 334 1.48 14.12 1.03
C THR A 334 2.95 14.11 0.66
N GLN A 335 3.33 14.94 -0.29
CA GLN A 335 4.71 15.20 -0.69
C GLN A 335 5.01 16.68 -0.52
N GLY A 336 6.18 17.01 0.00
CA GLY A 336 6.58 18.41 0.16
C GLY A 336 7.86 18.58 0.95
N TRP A 337 8.17 19.84 1.29
CA TRP A 337 9.25 20.17 2.18
C TRP A 337 8.74 20.17 3.61
N PHE A 338 9.15 19.18 4.39
CA PHE A 338 8.82 19.05 5.80
C PHE A 338 9.83 19.80 6.67
N MET A 339 9.34 20.69 7.52
CA MET A 339 10.13 21.48 8.46
C MET A 339 10.25 20.74 9.77
N ASN A 340 11.48 20.57 10.26
CA ASN A 340 11.75 19.97 11.56
C ASN A 340 11.49 20.99 12.67
N ILE A 341 10.33 20.95 13.30
CA ILE A 341 9.95 21.91 14.35
C ILE A 341 10.72 21.75 15.65
N ARG A 342 11.59 20.74 15.77
CA ARG A 342 12.58 20.66 16.85
C ARG A 342 13.65 21.76 16.71
N ARG A 343 13.77 22.35 15.51
CA ARG A 343 14.68 23.48 15.24
C ARG A 343 14.01 24.79 15.63
N PRO A 344 14.65 25.64 16.45
CA PRO A 344 14.05 26.91 16.91
C PRO A 344 13.58 27.85 15.78
N VAL A 345 14.22 27.78 14.61
CA VAL A 345 13.85 28.56 13.43
C VAL A 345 12.43 28.28 12.94
N PHE A 346 11.89 27.08 13.22
CA PHE A 346 10.55 26.68 12.82
C PHE A 346 9.56 26.57 14.00
N SER A 347 9.87 27.12 15.16
CA SER A 347 8.98 27.04 16.33
C SER A 347 7.69 27.84 16.15
N ASP A 348 7.73 29.01 15.50
CA ASP A 348 6.57 29.87 15.25
C ASP A 348 5.83 29.45 13.98
N PRO A 349 4.52 29.12 14.04
CA PRO A 349 3.72 28.73 12.88
C PRO A 349 3.60 29.84 11.82
N ARG A 350 3.69 31.12 12.22
CA ARG A 350 3.68 32.25 11.27
C ARG A 350 4.93 32.25 10.40
N VAL A 351 6.11 31.89 10.96
CA VAL A 351 7.34 31.70 10.18
C VAL A 351 7.14 30.57 9.18
N ARG A 352 6.64 29.40 9.60
CA ARG A 352 6.40 28.26 8.70
C ARG A 352 5.43 28.61 7.57
N LYS A 353 4.32 29.30 7.89
CA LYS A 353 3.33 29.77 6.92
C LYS A 353 3.94 30.74 5.92
N ALA A 354 4.75 31.69 6.40
CA ALA A 354 5.43 32.68 5.57
C ALA A 354 6.34 32.05 4.51
N LEU A 355 7.09 31.01 4.90
CA LEU A 355 7.96 30.29 3.96
C LEU A 355 7.13 29.67 2.80
N GLY A 356 5.95 29.13 3.10
CA GLY A 356 5.05 28.57 2.09
C GLY A 356 4.58 29.58 1.03
N TYR A 357 4.44 30.84 1.40
CA TYR A 357 4.07 31.93 0.44
C TYR A 357 5.19 32.26 -0.55
N ALA A 358 6.44 31.88 -0.28
CA ALA A 358 7.55 32.11 -1.20
C ALA A 358 7.68 31.01 -2.28
N PHE A 359 6.93 29.90 -2.16
CA PHE A 359 6.93 28.83 -3.15
C PHE A 359 5.89 29.12 -4.25
N ASP A 360 6.35 29.43 -5.46
CA ASP A 360 5.53 29.60 -6.63
C ASP A 360 5.26 28.23 -7.29
N TYR A 361 4.16 27.60 -6.87
CA TYR A 361 3.76 26.30 -7.40
C TYR A 361 3.28 26.39 -8.86
N GLU A 362 2.49 27.39 -9.21
CA GLU A 362 1.92 27.56 -10.55
C GLU A 362 3.04 27.71 -11.59
N TRP A 363 4.04 28.54 -11.29
CA TRP A 363 5.23 28.64 -12.14
C TRP A 363 5.97 27.30 -12.26
N THR A 364 6.14 26.62 -11.14
CA THR A 364 6.84 25.33 -11.08
C THR A 364 6.11 24.26 -11.88
N ASN A 365 4.77 24.17 -11.70
CA ASN A 365 3.95 23.21 -12.42
C ASN A 365 3.94 23.50 -13.93
N HIS A 366 3.76 24.76 -14.33
CA HIS A 366 3.75 25.15 -15.72
C HIS A 366 5.10 24.94 -16.41
N ASN A 367 6.18 25.51 -15.84
CA ASN A 367 7.47 25.58 -16.53
C ASN A 367 8.33 24.32 -16.37
N LEU A 368 8.16 23.55 -15.29
CA LEU A 368 8.98 22.36 -15.03
C LEU A 368 8.20 21.05 -15.17
N MET A 369 6.86 21.09 -15.10
CA MET A 369 6.02 19.89 -15.02
C MET A 369 4.87 19.87 -16.05
N TYR A 370 4.82 20.84 -16.97
CA TYR A 370 3.87 20.85 -18.08
C TYR A 370 2.40 20.81 -17.63
N ASP A 371 2.06 21.47 -16.54
CA ASP A 371 0.71 21.51 -15.93
C ASP A 371 0.15 20.11 -15.57
N SER A 372 1.03 19.14 -15.34
CA SER A 372 0.67 17.72 -15.24
C SER A 372 0.22 17.29 -13.84
N TYR A 373 0.36 18.13 -12.82
CA TYR A 373 0.10 17.77 -11.43
C TYR A 373 -0.92 18.70 -10.78
N LYS A 374 -1.58 18.18 -9.73
CA LYS A 374 -2.39 18.98 -8.80
C LYS A 374 -1.60 19.30 -7.56
N ARG A 375 -1.81 20.49 -6.98
CA ARG A 375 -1.19 20.85 -5.72
C ARG A 375 -1.80 20.05 -4.58
N THR A 376 -0.97 19.51 -3.71
CA THR A 376 -1.40 18.85 -2.48
C THR A 376 -1.82 19.89 -1.44
N SER A 377 -2.86 19.60 -0.66
CA SER A 377 -3.38 20.50 0.38
C SER A 377 -3.66 19.77 1.71
N SER A 378 -3.64 18.44 1.71
CA SER A 378 -4.02 17.58 2.83
C SER A 378 -2.96 16.50 3.07
N TYR A 379 -2.86 16.01 4.31
CA TYR A 379 -2.09 14.82 4.63
C TYR A 379 -2.76 13.55 4.11
N PHE A 380 -4.07 13.60 3.89
CA PHE A 380 -4.89 12.50 3.36
C PHE A 380 -5.37 12.78 1.93
N GLU A 381 -4.59 13.54 1.16
CA GLU A 381 -4.91 13.98 -0.19
C GLU A 381 -5.45 12.87 -1.09
N ASN A 382 -6.46 13.22 -1.91
CA ASN A 382 -7.14 12.32 -2.85
C ASN A 382 -7.93 11.20 -2.14
N SER A 383 -8.55 11.49 -1.00
CA SER A 383 -9.35 10.50 -0.26
C SER A 383 -10.56 11.11 0.47
N ASP A 384 -11.44 10.24 0.97
CA ASP A 384 -12.54 10.61 1.84
C ASP A 384 -12.12 10.95 3.29
N LEU A 385 -10.83 10.83 3.60
CA LEU A 385 -10.23 11.16 4.89
C LEU A 385 -9.72 12.60 4.93
N GLU A 386 -9.71 13.29 3.80
CA GLU A 386 -9.26 14.66 3.64
C GLU A 386 -10.24 15.66 4.29
N ALA A 387 -9.72 16.63 5.02
CA ALA A 387 -10.50 17.71 5.61
C ALA A 387 -10.94 18.72 4.53
N VAL A 388 -12.24 18.88 4.34
CA VAL A 388 -12.83 19.83 3.39
C VAL A 388 -13.87 20.72 4.05
N GLY A 389 -14.01 21.97 3.59
CA GLY A 389 -15.00 22.92 4.09
C GLY A 389 -14.91 23.13 5.61
N VAL A 390 -15.98 23.58 6.25
CA VAL A 390 -16.07 23.70 7.72
C VAL A 390 -16.23 22.32 8.37
N PRO A 391 -15.80 22.14 9.63
CA PRO A 391 -15.94 20.86 10.31
C PRO A 391 -17.39 20.38 10.38
N THR A 392 -17.63 19.11 10.07
CA THR A 392 -18.93 18.46 10.26
C THR A 392 -19.26 18.33 11.75
N PRO A 393 -20.54 18.06 12.15
CA PRO A 393 -20.88 17.81 13.55
C PRO A 393 -20.05 16.68 14.19
N ALA A 394 -19.72 15.63 13.45
CA ALA A 394 -18.88 14.52 13.92
C ALA A 394 -17.44 14.98 14.18
N GLU A 395 -16.85 15.75 13.28
CA GLU A 395 -15.51 16.34 13.46
C GLU A 395 -15.51 17.34 14.64
N LEU A 396 -16.55 18.19 14.76
CA LEU A 396 -16.67 19.13 15.89
C LEU A 396 -16.72 18.41 17.23
N ALA A 397 -17.47 17.32 17.34
CA ALA A 397 -17.55 16.53 18.58
C ALA A 397 -16.17 15.99 19.02
N LEU A 398 -15.28 15.73 18.08
CA LEU A 398 -13.89 15.28 18.34
C LEU A 398 -12.97 16.44 18.74
N LEU A 399 -13.16 17.63 18.17
CA LEU A 399 -12.29 18.80 18.34
C LEU A 399 -12.71 19.67 19.53
N GLU A 400 -14.01 19.74 19.84
CA GLU A 400 -14.57 20.62 20.89
C GLU A 400 -13.94 20.43 22.27
N PRO A 401 -13.62 19.20 22.74
CA PRO A 401 -12.93 19.01 24.02
C PRO A 401 -11.55 19.68 24.12
N PHE A 402 -11.00 20.08 22.98
CA PHE A 402 -9.67 20.68 22.87
C PHE A 402 -9.70 22.15 22.39
N ARG A 403 -10.88 22.78 22.34
CA ARG A 403 -11.08 24.12 21.77
C ARG A 403 -10.10 25.16 22.31
N ASP A 404 -9.83 25.15 23.61
CA ASP A 404 -8.91 26.12 24.23
C ASP A 404 -7.44 25.89 23.91
N ARG A 405 -7.10 24.76 23.29
CA ARG A 405 -5.72 24.39 22.91
C ARG A 405 -5.50 24.49 21.41
N LEU A 406 -6.57 24.49 20.62
CA LEU A 406 -6.49 24.49 19.17
C LEU A 406 -6.61 25.91 18.62
N PRO A 407 -5.83 26.26 17.59
CA PRO A 407 -6.00 27.53 16.91
C PRO A 407 -7.37 27.58 16.22
N ARG A 408 -7.90 28.80 16.08
CA ARG A 408 -9.24 29.05 15.52
C ARG A 408 -9.41 28.44 14.14
N GLU A 409 -8.36 28.42 13.33
CA GLU A 409 -8.33 27.91 11.96
C GLU A 409 -8.75 26.44 11.86
N VAL A 410 -8.59 25.64 12.92
CA VAL A 410 -9.03 24.23 12.97
C VAL A 410 -10.55 24.12 12.84
N PHE A 411 -11.30 25.13 13.31
CA PHE A 411 -12.76 25.19 13.31
C PHE A 411 -13.35 25.91 12.07
N GLU A 412 -12.48 26.30 11.14
CA GLU A 412 -12.84 26.94 9.86
C GLU A 412 -12.54 25.97 8.71
N ALA A 413 -12.67 26.43 7.47
CA ALA A 413 -12.17 25.68 6.31
C ALA A 413 -10.66 25.52 6.40
N PRO A 414 -10.09 24.33 6.09
CA PRO A 414 -8.66 24.12 6.18
C PRO A 414 -7.89 25.12 5.33
N PHE A 415 -6.70 25.51 5.81
CA PHE A 415 -5.81 26.37 5.05
C PHE A 415 -5.52 25.74 3.68
N GLN A 416 -5.73 26.51 2.64
CA GLN A 416 -5.36 26.13 1.28
C GLN A 416 -4.03 26.82 0.91
N PRO A 417 -3.08 26.10 0.30
CA PRO A 417 -1.87 26.69 -0.21
C PRO A 417 -2.21 27.85 -1.17
N PRO A 418 -1.46 28.97 -1.11
CA PRO A 418 -1.76 30.13 -1.94
C PRO A 418 -1.61 29.78 -3.43
N VAL A 419 -2.50 30.30 -4.25
CA VAL A 419 -2.38 30.30 -5.72
C VAL A 419 -1.59 31.53 -6.12
N SER A 420 -0.47 31.36 -6.83
CA SER A 420 0.38 32.44 -7.32
C SER A 420 -0.07 32.97 -8.68
N ASP A 421 0.53 34.07 -9.11
CA ASP A 421 0.33 34.62 -10.45
C ASP A 421 1.11 33.86 -11.56
N GLY A 422 1.86 32.83 -11.19
CA GLY A 422 2.66 32.03 -12.12
C GLY A 422 3.89 32.72 -12.69
N SER A 423 4.27 33.88 -12.16
CA SER A 423 5.44 34.65 -12.65
C SER A 423 6.79 34.09 -12.21
N GLY A 424 6.79 33.16 -11.25
CA GLY A 424 7.97 32.66 -10.55
C GLY A 424 8.41 33.55 -9.37
N GLN A 425 7.85 34.76 -9.25
CA GLN A 425 8.16 35.75 -8.21
C GLN A 425 6.92 36.61 -7.89
N ASP A 426 5.82 35.99 -7.46
CA ASP A 426 4.61 36.70 -7.09
C ASP A 426 4.87 37.71 -5.96
N ARG A 427 4.89 38.99 -6.31
CA ARG A 427 5.22 40.09 -5.39
C ARG A 427 4.18 40.24 -4.27
N ASN A 428 2.93 39.87 -4.51
CA ASN A 428 1.87 39.95 -3.50
C ASN A 428 2.04 38.86 -2.45
N LEU A 429 2.35 37.63 -2.88
CA LEU A 429 2.64 36.52 -1.96
C LEU A 429 3.93 36.76 -1.19
N LEU A 430 4.99 37.25 -1.86
CA LEU A 430 6.25 37.59 -1.19
C LEU A 430 6.06 38.72 -0.15
N ARG A 431 5.18 39.70 -0.41
CA ARG A 431 4.84 40.74 0.58
C ARG A 431 4.11 40.13 1.77
N LYS A 432 3.09 39.30 1.55
CA LYS A 432 2.39 38.56 2.63
C LYS A 432 3.36 37.74 3.49
N ALA A 433 4.35 37.10 2.85
CA ALA A 433 5.40 36.38 3.58
C ALA A 433 6.18 37.32 4.51
N VAL A 434 6.60 38.50 4.02
CA VAL A 434 7.31 39.49 4.84
C VAL A 434 6.42 40.04 5.97
N ASP A 435 5.15 40.29 5.72
CA ASP A 435 4.18 40.75 6.73
C ASP A 435 4.06 39.71 7.86
N LEU A 436 3.87 38.44 7.56
CA LEU A 436 3.82 37.36 8.53
C LEU A 436 5.13 37.22 9.34
N LEU A 437 6.29 37.35 8.69
CA LEU A 437 7.58 37.32 9.38
C LEU A 437 7.75 38.53 10.31
N THR A 438 7.26 39.70 9.92
CA THR A 438 7.25 40.89 10.75
C THR A 438 6.32 40.71 11.96
N GLU A 439 5.10 40.16 11.76
CA GLU A 439 4.17 39.81 12.84
C GLU A 439 4.75 38.77 13.80
N ALA A 440 5.61 37.84 13.29
CA ALA A 440 6.35 36.90 14.12
C ALA A 440 7.51 37.53 14.89
N GLY A 441 7.74 38.85 14.74
CA GLY A 441 8.79 39.61 15.43
C GLY A 441 10.16 39.54 14.73
N CYS A 442 10.22 39.05 13.49
CA CYS A 442 11.46 39.08 12.71
C CYS A 442 11.84 40.50 12.31
N THR A 443 13.13 40.82 12.36
CA THR A 443 13.66 42.14 11.99
C THR A 443 14.69 41.99 10.86
N ARG A 444 14.78 43.00 9.99
CA ARG A 444 15.77 43.01 8.89
C ARG A 444 17.03 43.74 9.30
N LYS A 445 18.19 43.07 9.16
CA LYS A 445 19.50 43.66 9.37
C LYS A 445 20.47 43.17 8.28
N ASP A 446 21.19 44.09 7.66
CA ASP A 446 22.17 43.81 6.59
C ASP A 446 21.56 42.96 5.40
N GLY A 447 20.31 43.24 5.06
CA GLY A 447 19.59 42.52 4.01
C GLY A 447 18.98 41.16 4.41
N LEU A 448 19.34 40.61 5.58
CA LEU A 448 18.86 39.34 6.11
C LEU A 448 17.82 39.55 7.21
N LEU A 449 16.87 38.63 7.30
CA LEU A 449 15.94 38.56 8.43
C LEU A 449 16.58 37.87 9.62
N ARG A 450 16.23 38.37 10.81
CA ARG A 450 16.61 37.78 12.09
C ARG A 450 15.38 37.45 12.89
N LEU A 451 15.43 36.32 13.55
CA LEU A 451 14.41 35.87 14.52
C LEU A 451 14.36 36.84 15.73
N PRO A 452 13.31 36.78 16.57
CA PRO A 452 13.22 37.60 17.78
C PRO A 452 14.42 37.46 18.76
N ASP A 453 15.10 36.30 18.75
CA ASP A 453 16.31 36.04 19.54
C ASP A 453 17.61 36.66 18.92
N GLY A 454 17.48 37.34 17.79
CA GLY A 454 18.57 37.98 17.06
C GLY A 454 19.37 37.08 16.12
N LYS A 455 19.11 35.80 16.11
CA LYS A 455 19.78 34.85 15.18
C LYS A 455 19.28 35.05 13.74
N PRO A 456 20.11 34.80 12.73
CA PRO A 456 19.67 34.82 11.35
C PRO A 456 18.53 33.82 11.11
N LEU A 457 17.56 34.19 10.26
CA LEU A 457 16.56 33.26 9.75
C LEU A 457 17.21 32.50 8.60
N GLU A 458 17.86 31.40 8.94
CA GLU A 458 18.60 30.58 8.01
C GLU A 458 18.34 29.08 8.25
N PHE A 459 18.38 28.30 7.20
CA PHE A 459 18.19 26.84 7.24
C PHE A 459 18.70 26.16 5.97
N GLU A 460 18.76 24.83 6.04
CA GLU A 460 19.27 23.95 5.00
C GLU A 460 18.19 22.98 4.51
N PHE A 461 18.03 22.85 3.19
CA PHE A 461 17.33 21.75 2.55
C PHE A 461 18.30 20.58 2.41
N LEU A 462 18.05 19.48 3.12
CA LEU A 462 18.89 18.28 3.07
C LEU A 462 18.37 17.28 2.05
N TYR A 463 19.25 16.80 1.17
CA TYR A 463 18.96 15.81 0.12
C TYR A 463 20.05 14.74 0.04
N ASN A 464 19.68 13.57 -0.54
CA ASN A 464 20.62 12.53 -0.98
C ASN A 464 20.66 12.38 -2.52
N THR A 465 19.98 13.27 -3.25
CA THR A 465 19.89 13.26 -4.71
C THR A 465 19.76 14.68 -5.26
N SER A 466 20.22 14.91 -6.49
CA SER A 466 20.04 16.17 -7.21
C SER A 466 18.67 16.28 -7.92
N MET A 467 17.84 15.25 -7.91
CA MET A 467 16.58 15.18 -8.66
C MET A 467 15.67 16.40 -8.43
N PHE A 468 15.61 16.91 -7.19
CA PHE A 468 14.75 18.04 -6.82
C PHE A 468 15.45 19.41 -6.90
N GLU A 469 16.69 19.49 -7.35
CA GLU A 469 17.44 20.74 -7.41
C GLU A 469 16.72 21.80 -8.26
N ARG A 470 16.23 21.43 -9.43
CA ARG A 470 15.53 22.35 -10.34
C ARG A 470 14.22 22.92 -9.76
N HIS A 471 13.62 22.26 -8.75
CA HIS A 471 12.42 22.75 -8.05
C HIS A 471 12.82 23.60 -6.84
N THR A 472 13.89 23.23 -6.16
CA THR A 472 14.34 23.85 -4.91
C THR A 472 15.05 25.20 -5.17
N GLN A 473 15.84 25.31 -6.25
CA GLN A 473 16.60 26.53 -6.53
C GLN A 473 15.74 27.77 -6.79
N PRO A 474 14.65 27.73 -7.58
CA PRO A 474 13.73 28.85 -7.72
C PRO A 474 13.09 29.27 -6.40
N PHE A 475 12.74 28.32 -5.55
CA PHE A 475 12.21 28.58 -4.21
C PHE A 475 13.24 29.26 -3.31
N ILE A 476 14.48 28.78 -3.26
CA ILE A 476 15.58 29.41 -2.51
C ILE A 476 15.79 30.87 -2.99
N LYS A 477 15.68 31.11 -4.31
CA LYS A 477 15.78 32.45 -4.86
C LYS A 477 14.69 33.38 -4.30
N ASN A 478 13.45 32.91 -4.21
CA ASN A 478 12.34 33.67 -3.63
C ASN A 478 12.51 33.90 -2.13
N LEU A 479 12.97 32.89 -1.38
CA LEU A 479 13.31 33.00 0.04
C LEU A 479 14.35 34.10 0.27
N LYS A 480 15.37 34.19 -0.59
CA LYS A 480 16.38 35.24 -0.53
C LYS A 480 15.81 36.64 -0.74
N LEU A 481 14.83 36.80 -1.63
CA LEU A 481 14.16 38.09 -1.87
C LEU A 481 13.45 38.61 -0.61
N ILE A 482 12.90 37.75 0.20
CA ILE A 482 12.26 38.11 1.47
C ILE A 482 13.25 38.19 2.63
N GLY A 483 14.56 37.95 2.40
CA GLY A 483 15.63 38.09 3.40
C GLY A 483 15.89 36.78 4.19
N VAL A 484 15.41 35.64 3.76
CA VAL A 484 15.67 34.33 4.36
C VAL A 484 16.90 33.70 3.70
N ASN A 485 17.86 33.24 4.51
CA ASN A 485 19.08 32.59 4.03
C ASN A 485 18.91 31.07 3.98
N ALA A 486 18.31 30.57 2.92
CA ALA A 486 18.17 29.13 2.71
C ALA A 486 19.24 28.60 1.74
N ARG A 487 19.70 27.37 1.96
CA ARG A 487 20.66 26.68 1.08
C ARG A 487 20.27 25.22 0.88
N MET A 488 20.69 24.67 -0.24
CA MET A 488 20.55 23.25 -0.53
C MET A 488 21.85 22.51 -0.20
N ARG A 489 21.74 21.34 0.41
CA ARG A 489 22.86 20.46 0.69
C ARG A 489 22.54 19.04 0.26
N ILE A 490 23.38 18.47 -0.59
CA ILE A 490 23.32 17.08 -1.02
C ILE A 490 24.43 16.32 -0.29
N VAL A 491 24.07 15.18 0.29
CA VAL A 491 24.96 14.25 0.99
C VAL A 491 24.77 12.84 0.41
N ASP A 492 25.70 11.92 0.70
CA ASP A 492 25.51 10.53 0.33
C ASP A 492 24.38 9.86 1.12
N ALA A 493 23.90 8.70 0.65
CA ALA A 493 22.76 8.00 1.21
C ALA A 493 22.97 7.57 2.68
N ALA A 494 24.20 7.18 3.06
CA ALA A 494 24.50 6.75 4.42
C ALA A 494 24.48 7.94 5.39
N GLN A 495 25.09 9.05 5.00
CA GLN A 495 25.06 10.30 5.78
C GLN A 495 23.63 10.85 5.88
N TYR A 496 22.85 10.81 4.79
CA TYR A 496 21.44 11.21 4.79
C TYR A 496 20.64 10.39 5.80
N LYS A 497 20.74 9.05 5.73
CA LYS A 497 20.05 8.15 6.65
C LYS A 497 20.44 8.39 8.11
N SER A 498 21.73 8.54 8.40
CA SER A 498 22.21 8.83 9.75
C SER A 498 21.64 10.14 10.30
N ARG A 499 21.64 11.21 9.49
CA ARG A 499 21.06 12.49 9.89
C ARG A 499 19.54 12.43 10.09
N LEU A 500 18.82 11.68 9.26
CA LEU A 500 17.39 11.43 9.47
C LEU A 500 17.14 10.74 10.80
N ASP A 501 17.87 9.67 11.09
CA ASP A 501 17.72 8.90 12.33
C ASP A 501 17.99 9.73 13.57
N ASP A 502 18.95 10.65 13.49
CA ASP A 502 19.32 11.58 14.57
C ASP A 502 18.43 12.84 14.63
N HIS A 503 17.46 12.99 13.71
CA HIS A 503 16.69 14.22 13.49
C HIS A 503 17.58 15.46 13.29
N ASP A 504 18.79 15.28 12.71
CA ASP A 504 19.77 16.33 12.45
C ASP A 504 19.59 16.94 11.06
N TYR A 505 18.50 17.62 10.85
CA TYR A 505 18.18 18.37 9.62
C TYR A 505 17.24 19.54 9.95
N ASP A 506 17.19 20.51 9.04
CA ASP A 506 16.26 21.63 9.12
C ASP A 506 15.01 21.36 8.29
N VAL A 507 15.18 21.13 6.98
CA VAL A 507 14.10 20.81 6.02
C VAL A 507 14.51 19.61 5.17
N ILE A 508 13.60 18.68 5.00
CA ILE A 508 13.74 17.55 4.08
C ILE A 508 12.58 17.51 3.09
N MET A 509 12.82 16.94 1.92
CA MET A 509 11.75 16.56 1.01
C MET A 509 11.37 15.12 1.32
N GLU A 510 10.10 14.90 1.63
CA GLU A 510 9.59 13.58 1.97
C GLU A 510 8.23 13.34 1.31
N ARG A 511 7.85 12.08 1.17
CA ARG A 511 6.52 11.66 0.78
C ARG A 511 5.94 10.74 1.85
N VAL A 512 4.99 11.25 2.59
CA VAL A 512 4.24 10.49 3.59
C VAL A 512 3.10 9.74 2.88
N ARG A 513 3.11 8.42 2.99
CA ARG A 513 2.05 7.56 2.47
C ARG A 513 1.20 7.05 3.62
N ILE A 514 -0.11 7.16 3.47
CA ILE A 514 -1.09 6.72 4.44
C ILE A 514 -1.93 5.62 3.81
N ALA A 515 -2.24 4.58 4.57
CA ALA A 515 -3.10 3.49 4.12
C ALA A 515 -4.54 3.97 3.88
N TYR A 516 -5.31 3.23 3.10
CA TYR A 516 -6.72 3.54 2.87
C TYR A 516 -7.54 3.52 4.19
N SER A 517 -7.25 2.59 5.08
CA SER A 517 -7.78 2.55 6.45
C SER A 517 -6.65 2.71 7.46
N PRO A 518 -6.26 3.99 7.76
CA PRO A 518 -5.10 4.29 8.59
C PRO A 518 -5.17 3.63 9.97
N GLY A 519 -4.02 3.20 10.46
CA GLY A 519 -3.84 2.52 11.73
C GLY A 519 -2.56 2.94 12.45
N GLU A 520 -1.72 1.97 12.80
CA GLU A 520 -0.46 2.18 13.55
C GLU A 520 0.52 3.15 12.88
N GLU A 521 0.48 3.30 11.55
CA GLU A 521 1.31 4.27 10.84
C GLU A 521 1.06 5.71 11.29
N LEU A 522 -0.16 6.07 11.70
CA LEU A 522 -0.43 7.40 12.24
C LEU A 522 0.36 7.65 13.52
N ARG A 523 0.49 6.63 14.39
CA ARG A 523 1.28 6.73 15.62
C ARG A 523 2.77 6.86 15.29
N ILE A 524 3.26 6.09 14.34
CA ILE A 524 4.67 6.12 13.91
C ILE A 524 5.05 7.48 13.29
N MET A 525 4.11 8.13 12.59
CA MET A 525 4.35 9.37 11.85
C MET A 525 4.08 10.64 12.64
N PHE A 526 3.13 10.64 13.58
CA PHE A 526 2.62 11.88 14.18
C PHE A 526 2.54 11.89 15.70
N SER A 527 2.79 10.77 16.40
CA SER A 527 2.66 10.77 17.87
C SER A 527 3.81 11.54 18.56
N SER A 528 3.49 12.02 19.76
CA SER A 528 4.48 12.65 20.66
C SER A 528 5.59 11.69 21.09
N GLU A 529 5.33 10.39 21.17
CA GLU A 529 6.33 9.37 21.44
C GLU A 529 7.31 9.25 20.27
N ALA A 530 6.78 9.12 19.05
CA ALA A 530 7.58 9.06 17.83
C ALA A 530 8.44 10.33 17.65
N ALA A 531 7.94 11.51 18.04
CA ALA A 531 8.71 12.75 17.97
C ALA A 531 10.03 12.70 18.75
N ARG A 532 10.10 11.89 19.81
CA ARG A 532 11.26 11.72 20.68
C ARG A 532 12.08 10.47 20.39
N THR A 533 11.57 9.59 19.54
CA THR A 533 12.20 8.30 19.23
C THR A 533 13.16 8.44 18.07
N LYS A 534 14.43 8.16 18.30
CA LYS A 534 15.47 8.15 17.27
C LYS A 534 15.11 7.16 16.15
N GLY A 535 15.25 7.57 14.90
CA GLY A 535 14.93 6.75 13.74
C GLY A 535 13.44 6.59 13.44
N SER A 536 12.57 7.33 14.16
CA SER A 536 11.13 7.34 13.88
C SER A 536 10.80 8.03 12.56
N GLN A 537 9.60 7.77 12.04
CA GLN A 537 9.09 8.45 10.85
C GLN A 537 8.39 9.79 11.17
N ASN A 538 8.38 10.24 12.42
CA ASN A 538 7.91 11.58 12.76
C ASN A 538 8.96 12.62 12.37
N VAL A 539 9.11 12.84 11.08
CA VAL A 539 10.10 13.76 10.49
C VAL A 539 9.84 15.21 10.84
N ILE A 540 8.61 15.56 11.18
CA ILE A 540 8.21 16.92 11.56
C ILE A 540 8.65 17.24 12.99
N GLY A 541 8.51 16.29 13.90
CA GLY A 541 8.67 16.48 15.34
C GLY A 541 7.39 16.92 16.04
N VAL A 542 6.23 16.61 15.48
CA VAL A 542 4.93 16.86 16.11
C VAL A 542 4.87 16.16 17.45
N ALA A 543 4.55 16.91 18.50
CA ALA A 543 4.36 16.40 19.85
C ALA A 543 3.18 17.15 20.50
N ASP A 544 1.98 16.81 20.05
CA ASP A 544 0.73 17.47 20.43
C ASP A 544 -0.23 16.47 21.06
N PRO A 545 -0.67 16.66 22.32
CA PRO A 545 -1.62 15.76 22.97
C PRO A 545 -2.97 15.63 22.25
N VAL A 546 -3.38 16.63 21.45
CA VAL A 546 -4.62 16.52 20.63
C VAL A 546 -4.41 15.55 19.49
N VAL A 547 -3.26 15.62 18.81
CA VAL A 547 -2.87 14.66 17.77
C VAL A 547 -2.81 13.26 18.35
N ASP A 548 -2.17 13.06 19.50
CA ASP A 548 -2.11 11.76 20.18
C ASP A 548 -3.52 11.21 20.49
N ALA A 549 -4.41 12.05 21.03
CA ALA A 549 -5.77 11.64 21.37
C ALA A 549 -6.61 11.25 20.13
N LEU A 550 -6.43 11.95 19.01
CA LEU A 550 -7.10 11.61 17.74
C LEU A 550 -6.55 10.32 17.13
N ILE A 551 -5.25 10.09 17.21
CA ILE A 551 -4.61 8.84 16.76
C ILE A 551 -5.19 7.66 17.56
N GLU A 552 -5.24 7.73 18.89
CA GLU A 552 -5.80 6.64 19.72
C GLU A 552 -7.26 6.33 19.36
N LYS A 553 -8.06 7.34 19.05
CA LYS A 553 -9.42 7.14 18.54
C LYS A 553 -9.43 6.47 17.16
N ALA A 554 -8.56 6.86 16.24
CA ALA A 554 -8.47 6.27 14.91
C ALA A 554 -8.13 4.77 14.97
N LEU A 555 -7.28 4.36 15.90
CA LEU A 555 -6.87 2.95 16.05
C LEU A 555 -8.04 2.04 16.48
N VAL A 556 -9.01 2.57 17.22
CA VAL A 556 -10.15 1.80 17.74
C VAL A 556 -11.47 2.07 17.00
N ALA A 557 -11.43 2.88 15.95
CA ALA A 557 -12.62 3.17 15.15
C ALA A 557 -13.29 1.89 14.64
N THR A 558 -14.64 1.85 14.73
CA THR A 558 -15.44 0.66 14.45
C THR A 558 -16.15 0.70 13.11
N SER A 559 -16.19 1.88 12.47
CA SER A 559 -16.74 2.07 11.12
C SER A 559 -15.85 2.97 10.26
N ARG A 560 -16.08 2.93 8.94
CA ARG A 560 -15.39 3.82 7.98
C ARG A 560 -15.75 5.29 8.22
N GLU A 561 -17.00 5.58 8.52
CA GLU A 561 -17.49 6.93 8.77
C GLU A 561 -16.84 7.52 10.03
N GLU A 562 -16.73 6.71 11.10
CA GLU A 562 -16.06 7.12 12.34
C GLU A 562 -14.57 7.40 12.07
N LEU A 563 -13.88 6.48 11.38
CA LEU A 563 -12.48 6.66 11.00
C LEU A 563 -12.30 7.92 10.15
N ALA A 564 -13.17 8.14 9.16
CA ALA A 564 -13.09 9.31 8.29
C ALA A 564 -13.26 10.62 9.08
N ALA A 565 -14.23 10.68 10.00
CA ALA A 565 -14.41 11.87 10.84
C ALA A 565 -13.19 12.15 11.72
N ILE A 566 -12.58 11.09 12.29
CA ILE A 566 -11.36 11.23 13.11
C ILE A 566 -10.17 11.69 12.26
N CYS A 567 -9.96 11.08 11.08
CA CYS A 567 -8.86 11.45 10.19
C CYS A 567 -9.01 12.89 9.67
N ARG A 568 -10.24 13.34 9.34
CA ARG A 568 -10.50 14.72 8.96
C ARG A 568 -10.21 15.69 10.10
N ALA A 569 -10.60 15.35 11.33
CA ALA A 569 -10.26 16.16 12.50
C ALA A 569 -8.74 16.24 12.72
N LEU A 570 -8.03 15.12 12.56
CA LEU A 570 -6.56 15.06 12.62
C LEU A 570 -5.91 15.89 11.52
N ASP A 571 -6.41 15.79 10.28
CA ASP A 571 -5.91 16.54 9.13
C ASP A 571 -6.01 18.05 9.36
N ARG A 572 -7.15 18.55 9.90
CA ARG A 572 -7.33 19.97 10.28
C ARG A 572 -6.27 20.43 11.26
N VAL A 573 -6.00 19.64 12.30
CA VAL A 573 -4.98 19.97 13.32
C VAL A 573 -3.59 20.01 12.69
N LEU A 574 -3.25 19.02 11.87
CA LEU A 574 -1.94 18.96 11.19
C LEU A 574 -1.76 20.09 10.16
N ILE A 575 -2.80 20.41 9.37
CA ILE A 575 -2.76 21.53 8.41
C ILE A 575 -2.59 22.87 9.14
N ALA A 576 -3.34 23.09 10.23
CA ALA A 576 -3.22 24.32 11.03
C ALA A 576 -1.81 24.51 11.61
N GLY A 577 -1.10 23.42 11.87
CA GLY A 577 0.30 23.45 12.32
C GLY A 577 1.30 23.99 11.31
N GLN A 578 0.95 24.07 10.01
CA GLN A 578 1.83 24.58 8.94
C GLN A 578 3.21 23.89 8.94
N TYR A 579 3.25 22.56 9.09
CA TYR A 579 4.50 21.80 9.29
C TYR A 579 5.27 21.51 8.02
N TRP A 580 4.67 21.74 6.85
CA TRP A 580 5.23 21.40 5.54
C TRP A 580 4.81 22.41 4.49
N ILE A 581 5.60 22.49 3.43
CA ILE A 581 5.27 23.26 2.22
C ILE A 581 4.86 22.25 1.17
N PRO A 582 3.54 22.17 0.85
CA PRO A 582 3.02 21.14 -0.02
C PRO A 582 3.53 21.27 -1.45
N HIS A 583 3.85 20.12 -2.04
CA HIS A 583 4.20 20.00 -3.45
C HIS A 583 2.94 19.68 -4.29
N TYR A 584 2.89 18.47 -4.82
CA TYR A 584 1.90 18.06 -5.81
C TYR A 584 1.73 16.54 -5.83
N TYR A 585 0.66 16.10 -6.44
CA TYR A 585 0.40 14.69 -6.74
C TYR A 585 -0.10 14.52 -8.17
N LYS A 586 0.00 13.31 -8.69
CA LYS A 586 -0.51 12.90 -10.00
C LYS A 586 -1.88 12.26 -9.81
N PRO A 587 -2.98 12.89 -10.30
CA PRO A 587 -4.34 12.38 -10.05
C PRO A 587 -4.77 11.27 -11.01
N THR A 588 -3.90 10.89 -11.96
CA THR A 588 -4.20 9.92 -13.02
C THR A 588 -3.00 9.01 -13.27
N HIS A 589 -3.23 7.79 -13.71
CA HIS A 589 -2.21 6.95 -14.33
C HIS A 589 -2.03 7.39 -15.78
N TRP A 590 -0.80 7.60 -16.22
CA TRP A 590 -0.47 7.94 -17.61
C TRP A 590 -0.10 6.67 -18.36
N ILE A 591 -1.06 6.13 -19.10
CA ILE A 591 -0.92 4.87 -19.81
C ILE A 591 -0.79 5.11 -21.31
N ALA A 592 0.29 4.60 -21.89
CA ALA A 592 0.42 4.47 -23.31
C ALA A 592 0.39 2.99 -23.69
N HIS A 593 -0.33 2.66 -24.74
CA HIS A 593 -0.43 1.27 -25.20
C HIS A 593 -0.56 1.18 -26.72
N TRP A 594 -0.07 0.10 -27.29
CA TRP A 594 -0.41 -0.28 -28.64
C TRP A 594 -1.88 -0.64 -28.72
N ASP A 595 -2.59 -0.22 -29.79
CA ASP A 595 -4.04 -0.45 -29.95
C ASP A 595 -4.35 -1.89 -30.35
N VAL A 596 -4.02 -2.81 -29.43
CA VAL A 596 -4.21 -4.27 -29.56
C VAL A 596 -5.11 -4.85 -28.49
N PHE A 597 -5.71 -3.98 -27.65
CA PHE A 597 -6.49 -4.42 -26.50
C PHE A 597 -7.97 -4.08 -26.64
N GLY A 598 -8.81 -5.01 -26.18
CA GLY A 598 -10.14 -4.71 -25.69
C GLY A 598 -10.12 -4.51 -24.17
N ARG A 599 -11.12 -3.84 -23.63
CA ARG A 599 -11.21 -3.50 -22.21
C ARG A 599 -12.66 -3.39 -21.75
N PRO A 600 -12.95 -3.50 -20.44
CA PRO A 600 -14.26 -3.23 -19.87
C PRO A 600 -14.71 -1.79 -20.13
N GLU A 601 -16.01 -1.53 -20.01
CA GLU A 601 -16.60 -0.21 -20.20
C GLU A 601 -16.14 0.79 -19.13
N ARG A 602 -15.84 0.30 -17.92
CA ARG A 602 -15.30 1.12 -16.83
C ARG A 602 -14.01 0.53 -16.28
N TYR A 603 -13.14 1.39 -15.78
CA TYR A 603 -11.98 1.00 -15.00
C TYR A 603 -12.37 0.65 -13.56
N PRO A 604 -11.66 -0.26 -12.90
CA PRO A 604 -11.77 -0.40 -11.46
C PRO A 604 -11.32 0.88 -10.74
N ARG A 605 -11.84 1.08 -9.54
CA ARG A 605 -11.62 2.34 -8.80
C ARG A 605 -10.18 2.54 -8.34
N PHE A 606 -9.51 1.48 -7.90
CA PHE A 606 -8.21 1.56 -7.22
C PHE A 606 -7.06 0.91 -8.00
N ASP A 607 -7.27 0.60 -9.27
CA ASP A 607 -6.26 -0.03 -10.13
C ASP A 607 -6.53 0.35 -11.59
N THR A 608 -5.54 0.26 -12.45
CA THR A 608 -5.73 0.44 -13.90
C THR A 608 -6.50 -0.71 -14.55
N GLY A 609 -6.53 -1.87 -13.91
CA GLY A 609 -7.18 -3.09 -14.39
C GLY A 609 -6.48 -3.76 -15.58
N ILE A 610 -5.35 -3.24 -16.07
CA ILE A 610 -4.72 -3.69 -17.31
C ILE A 610 -4.43 -5.20 -17.29
N ALA A 611 -3.68 -5.66 -16.30
CA ALA A 611 -3.29 -7.07 -16.23
C ALA A 611 -4.47 -7.99 -15.85
N ALA A 612 -5.43 -7.47 -15.08
CA ALA A 612 -6.54 -8.26 -14.55
C ALA A 612 -7.71 -8.38 -15.54
N THR A 613 -8.10 -7.27 -16.21
CA THR A 613 -9.39 -7.16 -16.88
C THR A 613 -9.33 -6.91 -18.39
N TRP A 614 -8.22 -6.39 -18.92
CA TRP A 614 -8.07 -6.21 -20.38
C TRP A 614 -7.87 -7.55 -21.07
N TRP A 615 -8.08 -7.55 -22.38
CA TRP A 615 -7.87 -8.74 -23.23
C TRP A 615 -7.24 -8.36 -24.56
N TRP A 616 -6.61 -9.33 -25.19
CA TRP A 616 -6.07 -9.20 -26.54
C TRP A 616 -7.19 -9.15 -27.57
N ASP A 617 -7.15 -8.17 -28.47
CA ASP A 617 -8.09 -8.01 -29.59
C ASP A 617 -7.38 -8.28 -30.92
N ASP A 618 -7.60 -9.47 -31.45
CA ASP A 618 -7.00 -9.90 -32.71
C ASP A 618 -7.39 -9.03 -33.91
N ALA A 619 -8.59 -8.44 -33.92
CA ALA A 619 -9.02 -7.58 -35.01
C ALA A 619 -8.24 -6.26 -35.00
N LYS A 620 -8.05 -5.68 -33.82
CA LYS A 620 -7.22 -4.48 -33.63
C LYS A 620 -5.75 -4.77 -33.96
N ALA A 621 -5.19 -5.87 -33.47
CA ALA A 621 -3.80 -6.27 -33.74
C ALA A 621 -3.53 -6.42 -35.24
N ARG A 622 -4.43 -7.11 -35.96
CA ARG A 622 -4.36 -7.23 -37.44
C ARG A 622 -4.46 -5.90 -38.14
N LYS A 623 -5.38 -5.02 -37.70
CA LYS A 623 -5.58 -3.69 -38.30
C LYS A 623 -4.32 -2.82 -38.30
N ILE A 624 -3.52 -2.90 -37.25
CA ILE A 624 -2.29 -2.12 -37.12
C ILE A 624 -1.01 -2.90 -37.50
N ASN A 625 -1.18 -4.13 -38.02
CA ASN A 625 -0.09 -5.06 -38.36
C ASN A 625 0.88 -5.29 -37.18
N TYR A 626 0.33 -5.40 -35.97
CA TYR A 626 1.15 -5.70 -34.80
C TYR A 626 1.48 -7.18 -34.77
N THR A 627 2.75 -7.52 -34.94
CA THR A 627 3.19 -8.94 -35.03
C THR A 627 3.64 -9.49 -33.68
N GLY A 628 3.84 -8.63 -32.67
CA GLY A 628 4.49 -9.03 -31.42
C GLY A 628 5.91 -9.56 -31.67
N ARG A 629 6.88 -9.32 -30.83
CA ARG A 629 8.19 -10.00 -30.93
C ARG A 629 8.27 -11.10 -29.89
#